data_8048d5bbb17fbebd33371ce7cee7e7b6
#
_entry.id   8048d5bbb17fbebd33371ce7cee7e7b6
#
_cell.length_a   1.000
_cell.length_b   1.000
_cell.length_c   1.000
_cell.angle_alpha   90.00
_cell.angle_beta   90.00
_cell.angle_gamma   90.00
#
_symmetry.space_group_name_H-M   'P 1'
#
loop_
_entity.id
_entity.type
_entity.pdbx_description
1 polymer ?
#
loop_
_entity_poly.entity_id
_entity_poly.type
_entity_poly.pdbx_seq_one_letter_code
_entity_poly.pdbx_strand_id
1 'polypeptide(L)'
;RFRGPEFVYEPQIGDNRKLIARDCGVLENENLKVVIHPNGTFAITNKKTGKVMDNLHYFTDSGETGSAHVSCEPTRNYVVTSHGAHATITMMESNLQRGTFKIDLSMMIPAAATLDSKERLTEMKELPITYYITLEKDSDIVKIKTVLDNECRDHKLCVNFPTGVNTDWAISES
;
A
#
# COMPACT_ATOMS: atom_id res chain seq x y z
N ARG A 1 -6.07 -27.01 -14.41
CA ARG A 1 -5.33 -25.85 -14.97
C ARG A 1 -6.37 -24.82 -15.39
N PHE A 2 -6.68 -23.87 -14.51
CA PHE A 2 -7.46 -22.70 -14.91
C PHE A 2 -6.54 -21.78 -15.71
N ARG A 3 -6.83 -21.61 -17.00
CA ARG A 3 -6.30 -20.45 -17.75
C ARG A 3 -7.18 -19.26 -17.36
N GLY A 4 -6.62 -18.33 -16.64
CA GLY A 4 -7.24 -17.02 -16.47
C GLY A 4 -7.39 -16.33 -17.85
N PRO A 5 -8.33 -15.39 -17.99
CA PRO A 5 -8.50 -14.68 -19.25
C PRO A 5 -7.20 -13.98 -19.62
N GLU A 6 -6.69 -14.25 -20.82
CA GLU A 6 -5.62 -13.47 -21.43
C GLU A 6 -6.17 -12.04 -21.63
N PHE A 7 -5.64 -11.09 -20.88
CA PHE A 7 -5.93 -9.68 -21.12
C PHE A 7 -5.15 -9.25 -22.37
N VAL A 8 -5.83 -9.20 -23.49
CA VAL A 8 -5.30 -8.55 -24.69
C VAL A 8 -5.40 -7.03 -24.43
N TYR A 9 -4.26 -6.38 -24.24
CA TYR A 9 -4.17 -4.92 -24.24
C TYR A 9 -4.38 -4.43 -25.69
N GLU A 10 -5.55 -3.95 -26.01
CA GLU A 10 -5.76 -3.15 -27.22
C GLU A 10 -5.45 -1.68 -26.87
N PRO A 11 -4.35 -1.10 -27.40
CA PRO A 11 -4.11 0.32 -27.25
C PRO A 11 -5.22 1.09 -27.97
N GLN A 12 -6.13 1.64 -27.21
CA GLN A 12 -7.11 2.59 -27.74
C GLN A 12 -6.34 3.84 -28.20
N ILE A 13 -6.11 3.98 -29.52
CA ILE A 13 -5.55 5.18 -30.14
C ILE A 13 -6.63 6.27 -30.05
N GLY A 14 -6.84 6.77 -28.86
CA GLY A 14 -7.74 7.86 -28.52
C GLY A 14 -7.03 8.82 -27.58
N ASP A 15 -7.53 10.02 -27.43
CA ASP A 15 -6.96 11.08 -26.59
C ASP A 15 -6.55 10.51 -25.20
N ASN A 16 -5.27 10.20 -25.02
CA ASN A 16 -4.70 9.63 -23.79
C ASN A 16 -5.03 10.48 -22.53
N ARG A 17 -5.48 11.73 -22.72
CA ARG A 17 -5.92 12.61 -21.63
C ARG A 17 -7.21 12.16 -20.96
N LYS A 18 -7.97 11.22 -21.53
CA LYS A 18 -9.22 10.69 -20.98
C LYS A 18 -9.06 9.36 -20.27
N LEU A 19 -7.94 8.67 -20.47
CA LEU A 19 -7.66 7.43 -19.76
C LEU A 19 -7.43 7.69 -18.26
N ILE A 20 -8.01 6.86 -17.40
CA ILE A 20 -7.89 7.03 -15.95
C ILE A 20 -6.50 6.67 -15.46
N ALA A 21 -5.91 5.56 -15.93
CA ALA A 21 -4.51 5.25 -15.66
C ALA A 21 -3.63 5.79 -16.80
N ARG A 22 -2.52 6.41 -16.43
CA ARG A 22 -1.54 6.97 -17.37
C ARG A 22 -0.15 6.46 -17.03
N ASP A 23 0.76 6.56 -17.98
CA ASP A 23 2.17 6.24 -17.77
C ASP A 23 2.74 6.97 -16.55
N CYS A 24 3.80 6.40 -15.96
CA CYS A 24 4.45 6.93 -14.75
C CYS A 24 3.64 6.85 -13.45
N GLY A 25 2.65 5.95 -13.34
CA GLY A 25 1.94 5.70 -12.08
C GLY A 25 0.93 6.79 -11.69
N VAL A 26 0.26 7.38 -12.66
CA VAL A 26 -0.78 8.39 -12.43
C VAL A 26 -2.16 7.80 -12.69
N LEU A 27 -3.07 7.94 -11.72
CA LEU A 27 -4.50 7.72 -11.89
C LEU A 27 -5.22 9.06 -11.76
N GLU A 28 -6.11 9.36 -12.69
CA GLU A 28 -6.82 10.64 -12.65
C GLU A 28 -8.23 10.52 -13.23
N ASN A 29 -9.20 11.02 -12.48
CA ASN A 29 -10.57 11.23 -12.91
C ASN A 29 -11.01 12.69 -12.68
N GLU A 30 -12.30 12.97 -12.71
CA GLU A 30 -12.86 14.31 -12.53
C GLU A 30 -12.63 14.86 -11.11
N ASN A 31 -12.58 13.98 -10.09
CA ASN A 31 -12.56 14.34 -8.69
C ASN A 31 -11.16 14.25 -8.06
N LEU A 32 -10.39 13.23 -8.44
CA LEU A 32 -9.13 12.88 -7.81
C LEU A 32 -7.99 12.74 -8.80
N LYS A 33 -6.78 13.07 -8.33
CA LYS A 33 -5.52 12.68 -8.96
C LYS A 33 -4.68 11.91 -7.96
N VAL A 34 -4.23 10.73 -8.35
CA VAL A 34 -3.32 9.87 -7.57
C VAL A 34 -1.99 9.80 -8.29
N VAL A 35 -0.90 9.99 -7.57
CA VAL A 35 0.47 9.86 -8.09
C VAL A 35 1.20 8.83 -7.25
N ILE A 36 1.65 7.74 -7.87
CA ILE A 36 2.36 6.65 -7.21
C ILE A 36 3.86 6.95 -7.26
N HIS A 37 4.52 6.88 -6.12
CA HIS A 37 5.96 7.13 -5.97
C HIS A 37 6.79 5.86 -6.20
N PRO A 38 8.09 5.98 -6.52
CA PRO A 38 8.97 4.83 -6.77
C PRO A 38 9.15 3.86 -5.59
N ASN A 39 8.85 4.30 -4.36
CA ASN A 39 8.88 3.46 -3.16
C ASN A 39 7.53 2.79 -2.86
N GLY A 40 6.54 2.95 -3.74
CA GLY A 40 5.21 2.38 -3.59
C GLY A 40 4.22 3.26 -2.80
N THR A 41 4.66 4.28 -2.08
CA THR A 41 3.71 5.24 -1.49
C THR A 41 2.99 6.02 -2.59
N PHE A 42 1.93 6.73 -2.24
CA PHE A 42 1.26 7.57 -3.22
C PHE A 42 0.72 8.87 -2.60
N ALA A 43 0.50 9.85 -3.44
CA ALA A 43 -0.20 11.08 -3.11
C ALA A 43 -1.61 11.08 -3.71
N ILE A 44 -2.57 11.64 -2.98
CA ILE A 44 -3.93 11.93 -3.48
C ILE A 44 -4.15 13.43 -3.45
N THR A 45 -4.54 13.98 -4.59
CA THR A 45 -5.04 15.36 -4.70
C THR A 45 -6.55 15.33 -4.92
N ASN A 46 -7.30 15.97 -4.03
CA ASN A 46 -8.71 16.27 -4.26
C ASN A 46 -8.81 17.50 -5.17
N LYS A 47 -9.32 17.33 -6.38
CA LYS A 47 -9.35 18.41 -7.40
C LYS A 47 -10.35 19.50 -7.07
N LYS A 48 -11.40 19.23 -6.26
CA LYS A 48 -12.41 20.20 -5.85
C LYS A 48 -11.89 21.14 -4.77
N THR A 49 -11.12 20.60 -3.81
CA THR A 49 -10.65 21.39 -2.66
C THR A 49 -9.20 21.82 -2.78
N GLY A 50 -8.43 21.23 -3.71
CA GLY A 50 -6.98 21.41 -3.84
C GLY A 50 -6.18 20.73 -2.72
N LYS A 51 -6.84 20.01 -1.76
CA LYS A 51 -6.14 19.33 -0.67
C LYS A 51 -5.31 18.18 -1.22
N VAL A 52 -4.04 18.13 -0.78
CA VAL A 52 -3.11 17.04 -1.08
C VAL A 52 -2.83 16.27 0.20
N MET A 53 -2.88 14.94 0.12
CA MET A 53 -2.38 14.01 1.12
C MET A 53 -1.27 13.21 0.46
N ASP A 54 -0.09 13.17 1.07
CA ASP A 54 1.10 12.57 0.49
C ASP A 54 1.68 11.47 1.38
N ASN A 55 2.60 10.66 0.82
CA ASN A 55 3.20 9.52 1.51
C ASN A 55 2.20 8.51 2.08
N LEU A 56 1.05 8.35 1.43
CA LEU A 56 0.03 7.40 1.86
C LEU A 56 0.47 5.96 1.57
N HIS A 57 -0.03 5.03 2.39
CA HIS A 57 0.13 3.58 2.22
C HIS A 57 1.59 3.10 2.35
N TYR A 58 2.34 3.60 3.33
CA TYR A 58 3.59 2.96 3.69
C TYR A 58 3.37 1.95 4.81
N PHE A 59 4.27 0.96 4.87
CA PHE A 59 4.21 -0.11 5.87
C PHE A 59 5.21 0.16 6.99
N THR A 60 4.80 -0.21 8.20
CA THR A 60 5.68 -0.29 9.37
C THR A 60 5.54 -1.65 10.02
N ASP A 61 6.66 -2.24 10.40
CA ASP A 61 6.75 -3.51 11.07
C ASP A 61 7.48 -3.33 12.41
N SER A 62 6.87 -3.77 13.49
CA SER A 62 7.40 -3.75 14.84
C SER A 62 7.25 -5.11 15.51
N GLY A 63 8.03 -5.39 16.56
CA GLY A 63 7.85 -6.60 17.37
C GLY A 63 6.54 -6.52 18.16
N GLU A 64 5.84 -7.64 18.24
CA GLU A 64 4.62 -7.83 19.02
C GLU A 64 4.59 -9.28 19.53
N THR A 65 4.77 -9.46 20.83
CA THR A 65 4.86 -10.77 21.49
C THR A 65 3.67 -11.08 22.40
N GLY A 66 2.67 -10.21 22.37
CA GLY A 66 1.45 -10.35 23.15
C GLY A 66 0.48 -11.41 22.63
N SER A 67 -0.73 -11.32 23.08
CA SER A 67 -1.84 -12.18 22.64
C SER A 67 -2.88 -11.36 21.87
N ALA A 68 -3.92 -12.02 21.38
CA ALA A 68 -5.05 -11.34 20.73
C ALA A 68 -5.76 -10.28 21.61
N HIS A 69 -5.55 -10.33 22.93
CA HIS A 69 -6.21 -9.44 23.89
C HIS A 69 -5.28 -8.45 24.57
N VAL A 70 -3.97 -8.72 24.55
CA VAL A 70 -2.97 -7.89 25.25
C VAL A 70 -1.79 -7.69 24.34
N SER A 71 -1.55 -6.43 23.94
CA SER A 71 -0.36 -6.03 23.20
C SER A 71 0.85 -6.03 24.15
N CYS A 72 1.95 -6.61 23.71
CA CYS A 72 3.21 -6.65 24.45
C CYS A 72 4.37 -6.48 23.48
N GLU A 73 5.09 -5.38 23.60
CA GLU A 73 6.27 -5.15 22.77
C GLU A 73 7.52 -5.72 23.42
N PRO A 74 8.47 -6.27 22.64
CA PRO A 74 9.79 -6.61 23.15
C PRO A 74 10.47 -5.43 23.82
N THR A 75 11.24 -5.64 24.87
CA THR A 75 11.97 -4.57 25.58
C THR A 75 12.94 -3.83 24.67
N ARG A 76 13.56 -4.54 23.73
CA ARG A 76 14.39 -3.99 22.66
C ARG A 76 13.64 -4.16 21.34
N ASN A 77 12.75 -3.23 21.09
CA ASN A 77 11.98 -3.15 19.86
C ASN A 77 12.54 -2.08 18.93
N TYR A 78 12.37 -2.29 17.63
CA TYR A 78 12.64 -1.29 16.60
C TYR A 78 11.64 -1.45 15.46
N VAL A 79 11.41 -0.37 14.74
CA VAL A 79 10.46 -0.32 13.64
C VAL A 79 11.21 -0.39 12.32
N VAL A 80 10.81 -1.32 11.46
CA VAL A 80 11.21 -1.36 10.05
C VAL A 80 10.14 -0.67 9.22
N THR A 81 10.54 0.12 8.24
CA THR A 81 9.60 0.86 7.39
C THR A 81 9.84 0.60 5.91
N SER A 82 8.79 0.66 5.10
CA SER A 82 8.89 0.50 3.64
C SER A 82 9.34 1.77 2.91
N HIS A 83 9.65 2.87 3.59
CA HIS A 83 10.05 4.12 2.92
C HIS A 83 11.29 3.99 2.04
N GLY A 84 12.21 3.10 2.41
CA GLY A 84 13.42 2.80 1.64
C GLY A 84 13.25 1.71 0.58
N ALA A 85 12.07 1.13 0.42
CA ALA A 85 11.81 0.10 -0.56
C ALA A 85 11.81 0.66 -1.98
N HIS A 86 12.16 -0.20 -2.95
CA HIS A 86 11.91 0.04 -4.36
C HIS A 86 10.71 -0.76 -4.79
N ALA A 87 9.71 -0.09 -5.37
CA ALA A 87 8.51 -0.73 -5.86
C ALA A 87 8.55 -0.92 -7.37
N THR A 88 8.05 -2.05 -7.83
CA THR A 88 7.74 -2.28 -9.24
C THR A 88 6.28 -1.87 -9.47
N ILE A 89 6.06 -0.90 -10.36
CA ILE A 89 4.74 -0.34 -10.66
C ILE A 89 4.33 -0.82 -12.04
N THR A 90 3.24 -1.57 -12.12
CA THR A 90 2.74 -2.17 -13.36
C THR A 90 1.31 -1.70 -13.62
N MET A 91 1.07 -1.12 -14.81
CA MET A 91 -0.29 -0.80 -15.24
C MET A 91 -1.03 -2.09 -15.60
N MET A 92 -2.11 -2.39 -14.89
CA MET A 92 -2.94 -3.58 -15.11
C MET A 92 -4.15 -3.29 -15.99
N GLU A 93 -4.69 -2.08 -15.84
CA GLU A 93 -5.87 -1.66 -16.56
C GLU A 93 -5.84 -0.16 -16.80
N SER A 94 -6.20 0.26 -18.01
CA SER A 94 -6.34 1.66 -18.37
C SER A 94 -7.43 1.82 -19.40
N ASN A 95 -8.56 2.39 -19.01
CA ASN A 95 -9.66 2.71 -19.88
C ASN A 95 -10.42 3.97 -19.41
N LEU A 96 -11.51 4.32 -20.07
CA LEU A 96 -12.30 5.53 -19.76
C LEU A 96 -13.15 5.37 -18.47
N GLN A 97 -13.32 4.16 -17.96
CA GLN A 97 -14.15 3.85 -16.79
C GLN A 97 -13.32 3.53 -15.55
N ARG A 98 -12.12 2.95 -15.74
CA ARG A 98 -11.30 2.48 -14.65
C ARG A 98 -9.82 2.45 -15.01
N GLY A 99 -8.98 2.77 -14.04
CA GLY A 99 -7.55 2.55 -14.09
C GLY A 99 -7.08 1.79 -12.87
N THR A 100 -6.12 0.86 -13.07
CA THR A 100 -5.55 0.03 -11.99
C THR A 100 -4.06 -0.12 -12.19
N PHE A 101 -3.29 0.18 -11.14
CA PHE A 101 -1.88 -0.20 -11.03
C PHE A 101 -1.71 -1.31 -10.02
N LYS A 102 -0.82 -2.24 -10.32
CA LYS A 102 -0.26 -3.23 -9.40
C LYS A 102 1.08 -2.70 -8.94
N ILE A 103 1.32 -2.78 -7.64
CA ILE A 103 2.58 -2.38 -7.00
C ILE A 103 3.13 -3.59 -6.25
N ASP A 104 4.36 -3.97 -6.57
CA ASP A 104 5.10 -5.02 -5.89
C ASP A 104 6.30 -4.41 -5.18
N LEU A 105 6.44 -4.66 -3.90
CA LEU A 105 7.60 -4.29 -3.09
C LEU A 105 7.91 -5.39 -2.08
N SER A 106 9.07 -5.35 -1.44
CA SER A 106 9.40 -6.22 -0.33
C SER A 106 10.04 -5.47 0.83
N MET A 107 9.90 -6.02 2.03
CA MET A 107 10.56 -5.55 3.25
C MET A 107 11.39 -6.67 3.84
N MET A 108 12.58 -6.35 4.32
CA MET A 108 13.36 -7.26 5.16
C MET A 108 13.00 -7.01 6.62
N ILE A 109 12.35 -7.98 7.26
CA ILE A 109 11.89 -7.89 8.64
C ILE A 109 12.43 -9.05 9.49
N PRO A 110 12.57 -8.91 10.82
CA PRO A 110 12.97 -10.02 11.69
C PRO A 110 12.00 -11.19 11.58
N ALA A 111 12.56 -12.41 11.53
CA ALA A 111 11.77 -13.64 11.38
C ALA A 111 10.84 -13.91 12.56
N ALA A 112 11.24 -13.49 13.79
CA ALA A 112 10.48 -13.64 15.03
C ALA A 112 11.08 -12.78 16.14
N ALA A 113 10.55 -12.89 17.36
CA ALA A 113 11.22 -12.46 18.59
C ALA A 113 12.11 -13.58 19.17
N THR A 114 12.98 -13.23 20.13
CA THR A 114 13.74 -14.19 20.94
C THR A 114 12.81 -15.00 21.83
N LEU A 115 13.25 -16.19 22.28
CA LEU A 115 12.43 -17.09 23.12
C LEU A 115 11.98 -16.45 24.44
N ASP A 116 12.76 -15.50 24.95
CA ASP A 116 12.40 -14.75 26.17
C ASP A 116 11.55 -13.49 25.88
N SER A 117 11.16 -13.30 24.62
CA SER A 117 10.32 -12.19 24.14
C SER A 117 10.89 -10.80 24.42
N LYS A 118 12.21 -10.68 24.65
CA LYS A 118 12.82 -9.38 24.99
C LYS A 118 13.34 -8.61 23.79
N GLU A 119 13.69 -9.29 22.72
CA GLU A 119 14.32 -8.70 21.55
C GLU A 119 13.72 -9.30 20.27
N ARG A 120 13.87 -8.58 19.17
CA ARG A 120 13.62 -9.13 17.84
C ARG A 120 14.86 -9.92 17.39
N LEU A 121 14.67 -11.03 16.67
CA LEU A 121 15.78 -11.79 16.11
C LEU A 121 16.57 -10.95 15.11
N THR A 122 17.87 -11.26 15.00
CA THR A 122 18.73 -10.69 13.96
C THR A 122 18.58 -11.39 12.60
N GLU A 123 17.99 -12.59 12.61
CA GLU A 123 17.62 -13.29 11.38
C GLU A 123 16.51 -12.53 10.67
N MET A 124 16.78 -12.13 9.42
CA MET A 124 15.84 -11.36 8.62
C MET A 124 15.18 -12.26 7.58
N LYS A 125 13.89 -12.06 7.35
CA LYS A 125 13.13 -12.67 6.26
C LYS A 125 12.59 -11.60 5.33
N GLU A 126 12.49 -11.94 4.07
CA GLU A 126 11.80 -11.11 3.09
C GLU A 126 10.28 -11.27 3.25
N LEU A 127 9.59 -10.13 3.36
CA LEU A 127 8.14 -10.05 3.33
C LEU A 127 7.73 -9.39 2.01
N PRO A 128 7.32 -10.19 1.00
CA PRO A 128 6.81 -9.66 -0.25
C PRO A 128 5.40 -9.10 -0.05
N ILE A 129 5.16 -7.92 -0.59
CA ILE A 129 3.88 -7.21 -0.49
C ILE A 129 3.45 -6.81 -1.90
N THR A 130 2.27 -7.25 -2.29
CA THR A 130 1.61 -6.83 -3.54
C THR A 130 0.34 -6.07 -3.19
N TYR A 131 0.10 -4.95 -3.85
CA TYR A 131 -1.18 -4.27 -3.73
C TYR A 131 -1.61 -3.61 -5.05
N TYR A 132 -2.90 -3.39 -5.16
CA TYR A 132 -3.55 -2.81 -6.31
C TYR A 132 -4.19 -1.49 -5.90
N ILE A 133 -3.92 -0.44 -6.66
CA ILE A 133 -4.58 0.86 -6.53
C ILE A 133 -5.50 1.03 -7.72
N THR A 134 -6.78 1.22 -7.45
CA THR A 134 -7.80 1.36 -8.49
C THR A 134 -8.57 2.68 -8.29
N LEU A 135 -8.73 3.42 -9.38
CA LEU A 135 -9.59 4.59 -9.46
C LEU A 135 -10.63 4.38 -10.57
N GLU A 136 -11.89 4.61 -10.25
CA GLU A 136 -13.01 4.52 -11.20
C GLU A 136 -13.42 5.94 -11.65
N LYS A 137 -14.05 6.01 -12.81
CA LYS A 137 -14.65 7.25 -13.32
C LYS A 137 -15.68 7.77 -12.32
N ASP A 138 -15.75 9.09 -12.18
CA ASP A 138 -16.69 9.83 -11.32
C ASP A 138 -16.58 9.47 -9.82
N SER A 139 -15.68 8.56 -9.42
CA SER A 139 -15.47 8.18 -8.02
C SER A 139 -14.68 9.24 -7.25
N ASP A 140 -15.03 9.42 -5.98
CA ASP A 140 -14.26 10.19 -5.00
C ASP A 140 -13.50 9.28 -4.01
N ILE A 141 -13.42 7.97 -4.31
CA ILE A 141 -12.77 6.93 -3.50
C ILE A 141 -11.67 6.26 -4.31
N VAL A 142 -10.50 6.09 -3.71
CA VAL A 142 -9.41 5.24 -4.20
C VAL A 142 -9.53 3.88 -3.53
N LYS A 143 -9.69 2.82 -4.33
CA LYS A 143 -9.77 1.45 -3.82
C LYS A 143 -8.37 0.86 -3.75
N ILE A 144 -8.04 0.24 -2.61
CA ILE A 144 -6.76 -0.44 -2.41
C ILE A 144 -7.05 -1.89 -1.99
N LYS A 145 -6.36 -2.83 -2.63
CA LYS A 145 -6.37 -4.24 -2.25
C LYS A 145 -4.94 -4.70 -2.02
N THR A 146 -4.60 -5.03 -0.78
CA THR A 146 -3.28 -5.55 -0.41
C THR A 146 -3.33 -7.07 -0.28
N VAL A 147 -2.30 -7.74 -0.79
CA VAL A 147 -2.08 -9.18 -0.70
C VAL A 147 -0.66 -9.39 -0.20
N LEU A 148 -0.52 -10.17 0.85
CA LEU A 148 0.78 -10.54 1.41
C LEU A 148 0.73 -11.98 1.91
N ASP A 149 1.88 -12.65 1.89
CA ASP A 149 2.09 -13.95 2.51
C ASP A 149 3.06 -13.77 3.67
N ASN A 150 2.54 -13.93 4.89
CA ASN A 150 3.29 -13.64 6.10
C ASN A 150 3.81 -14.93 6.74
N GLU A 151 5.11 -15.15 6.63
CA GLU A 151 5.81 -16.27 7.26
C GLU A 151 6.57 -15.86 8.55
N CYS A 152 6.51 -14.58 8.94
CA CYS A 152 7.14 -14.09 10.15
C CYS A 152 6.21 -14.22 11.37
N ARG A 153 6.78 -14.21 12.56
CA ARG A 153 6.06 -14.34 13.83
C ARG A 153 6.43 -13.21 14.79
N ASP A 154 5.63 -13.07 15.82
CA ASP A 154 5.89 -12.14 16.93
C ASP A 154 6.12 -10.70 16.45
N HIS A 155 5.31 -10.28 15.48
CA HIS A 155 5.38 -8.94 14.91
C HIS A 155 4.00 -8.36 14.59
N LYS A 156 3.95 -7.07 14.41
CA LYS A 156 2.78 -6.30 13.98
C LYS A 156 3.13 -5.51 12.74
N LEU A 157 2.47 -5.84 11.62
CA LEU A 157 2.55 -5.08 10.38
C LEU A 157 1.38 -4.09 10.33
N CYS A 158 1.69 -2.81 10.15
CA CYS A 158 0.70 -1.74 9.99
C CYS A 158 0.82 -1.08 8.62
N VAL A 159 -0.32 -0.66 8.09
CA VAL A 159 -0.39 0.23 6.93
C VAL A 159 -0.73 1.63 7.41
N ASN A 160 0.03 2.61 6.97
CA ASN A 160 -0.07 3.98 7.46
C ASN A 160 -0.59 4.93 6.38
N PHE A 161 -1.53 5.79 6.77
CA PHE A 161 -2.13 6.82 5.93
C PHE A 161 -2.02 8.18 6.62
N PRO A 162 -0.92 8.94 6.43
CA PRO A 162 -0.76 10.25 7.04
C PRO A 162 -1.70 11.26 6.38
N THR A 163 -2.85 11.50 6.99
CA THR A 163 -3.89 12.40 6.46
C THR A 163 -3.63 13.87 6.74
N GLY A 164 -2.67 14.17 7.62
CA GLY A 164 -2.41 15.53 8.13
C GLY A 164 -3.54 16.09 9.00
N VAL A 165 -4.49 15.25 9.42
CA VAL A 165 -5.54 15.65 10.36
C VAL A 165 -4.98 15.58 11.78
N ASN A 166 -4.99 16.71 12.47
CA ASN A 166 -4.63 16.77 13.88
C ASN A 166 -5.91 16.57 14.71
N THR A 167 -6.03 15.39 15.36
CA THR A 167 -7.17 15.03 16.18
C THR A 167 -6.76 14.06 17.28
N ASP A 168 -7.34 14.21 18.45
CA ASP A 168 -7.16 13.28 19.58
C ASP A 168 -8.19 12.11 19.55
N TRP A 169 -9.07 12.11 18.56
CA TRP A 169 -10.15 11.14 18.45
C TRP A 169 -10.11 10.37 17.15
N ALA A 170 -10.28 9.05 17.23
CA ALA A 170 -10.53 8.18 16.09
C ALA A 170 -11.82 7.38 16.31
N ILE A 171 -12.63 7.25 15.27
CA ILE A 171 -13.82 6.40 15.27
C ILE A 171 -13.48 5.14 14.50
N SER A 172 -13.64 3.98 15.12
CA SER A 172 -13.54 2.69 14.46
C SER A 172 -14.83 1.92 14.61
N GLU A 173 -15.19 1.13 13.61
CA GLU A 173 -16.24 0.13 13.74
C GLU A 173 -15.71 -1.03 14.59
N SER A 174 -16.53 -1.51 15.52
CA SER A 174 -16.25 -2.65 16.41
C SER A 174 -16.97 -3.90 15.92
#